data_eebb3a879b5e63a1150ae9ccde8c1c84
#
_entry.id   eebb3a879b5e63a1150ae9ccde8c1c84
#
_cell.length_a   1.000
_cell.length_b   1.000
_cell.length_c   1.000
_cell.angle_alpha   90.00
_cell.angle_beta   90.00
_cell.angle_gamma   90.00
#
_symmetry.space_group_name_H-M   'P 1'
#
loop_
_entity.id
_entity.type
_entity.pdbx_description
1 polymer ?
#
loop_
_entity_poly.entity_id
_entity_poly.type
_entity_poly.pdbx_seq_one_letter_code
_entity_poly.pdbx_strand_id
1 'polypeptide(L)'
;ALDDGIVTLRSLPGSPTAKTPAEGDVLNKINEQDTRVLGVKVDFYHRGVVEFTVHPVAPLPVPGISKTISVWIAGRNFNHTLKLLIDDYFGRHMELTVGSLTFMGWKKLTVAVPPSIVQTDYHFTYKDGIKITGFKIECDPLEAMGSYYMYFDDIRVVTDLFGEARRDSDDMTDGW
;
A
#
# COMPACT_ATOMS: atom_id res chain seq x y z
N ALA A 1 3.13 20.76 -5.76
CA ALA A 1 2.97 20.92 -7.21
C ALA A 1 4.27 20.46 -7.83
N LEU A 2 4.21 19.44 -8.67
CA LEU A 2 5.35 18.99 -9.44
C LEU A 2 5.60 20.08 -10.52
N ASP A 3 6.70 20.81 -10.41
CA ASP A 3 7.17 21.67 -11.50
C ASP A 3 7.61 20.83 -12.70
N ASP A 4 7.70 19.50 -12.53
CA ASP A 4 8.29 18.53 -13.45
C ASP A 4 7.27 17.72 -14.27
N GLY A 5 5.96 17.86 -14.01
CA GLY A 5 4.92 17.10 -14.72
C GLY A 5 3.51 17.24 -14.17
N ILE A 6 2.57 16.59 -14.82
CA ILE A 6 1.16 16.54 -14.40
C ILE A 6 0.77 15.09 -14.08
N VAL A 7 0.14 14.88 -12.92
CA VAL A 7 -0.46 13.61 -12.51
C VAL A 7 -1.97 13.68 -12.70
N THR A 8 -2.52 12.75 -13.47
CA THR A 8 -3.97 12.62 -13.69
C THR A 8 -4.46 11.29 -13.14
N LEU A 9 -5.51 11.31 -12.30
CA LEU A 9 -6.13 10.12 -11.73
C LEU A 9 -7.48 9.86 -12.40
N ARG A 10 -7.78 8.59 -12.69
CA ARG A 10 -9.08 8.16 -13.21
C ARG A 10 -9.49 6.82 -12.59
N SER A 11 -10.77 6.69 -12.27
CA SER A 11 -11.40 5.41 -11.98
C SER A 11 -11.85 4.78 -13.30
N LEU A 12 -11.26 3.63 -13.66
CA LEU A 12 -11.50 2.93 -14.92
C LEU A 12 -12.17 1.58 -14.67
N PRO A 13 -12.90 1.01 -15.67
CA PRO A 13 -13.36 -0.37 -15.57
C PRO A 13 -12.19 -1.33 -15.38
N GLY A 14 -12.27 -2.21 -14.38
CA GLY A 14 -11.30 -3.27 -14.15
C GLY A 14 -11.45 -4.40 -15.16
N SER A 15 -10.39 -5.20 -15.32
CA SER A 15 -10.45 -6.44 -16.08
C SER A 15 -10.69 -7.62 -15.14
N PRO A 16 -11.87 -8.25 -15.15
CA PRO A 16 -12.19 -9.36 -14.26
C PRO A 16 -11.34 -10.61 -14.51
N THR A 17 -10.63 -10.67 -15.64
CA THR A 17 -9.82 -11.84 -16.03
C THR A 17 -8.35 -11.72 -15.66
N ALA A 18 -7.89 -10.55 -15.22
CA ALA A 18 -6.47 -10.30 -14.96
C ALA A 18 -6.01 -10.70 -13.56
N LYS A 19 -6.93 -10.92 -12.63
CA LYS A 19 -6.65 -11.25 -11.23
C LYS A 19 -7.34 -12.54 -10.84
N THR A 20 -6.60 -13.43 -10.20
CA THR A 20 -7.19 -14.62 -9.57
C THR A 20 -7.67 -14.19 -8.17
N PRO A 21 -8.95 -14.42 -7.82
CA PRO A 21 -9.43 -14.18 -6.46
C PRO A 21 -8.58 -14.95 -5.46
N ALA A 22 -8.12 -14.29 -4.40
CA ALA A 22 -7.42 -14.99 -3.35
C ALA A 22 -8.40 -15.88 -2.59
N GLU A 23 -7.97 -17.07 -2.17
CA GLU A 23 -8.81 -17.99 -1.38
C GLU A 23 -9.41 -17.30 -0.13
N GLY A 24 -8.67 -16.35 0.47
CA GLY A 24 -9.14 -15.56 1.60
C GLY A 24 -10.38 -14.71 1.31
N ASP A 25 -10.61 -14.31 0.06
CA ASP A 25 -11.78 -13.50 -0.31
C ASP A 25 -13.06 -14.31 -0.29
N VAL A 26 -12.96 -15.56 -0.74
CA VAL A 26 -14.08 -16.51 -0.71
C VAL A 26 -14.45 -16.82 0.74
N LEU A 27 -13.45 -17.00 1.61
CA LEU A 27 -13.64 -17.28 3.03
C LEU A 27 -14.22 -16.08 3.78
N ASN A 28 -13.79 -14.86 3.46
CA ASN A 28 -14.28 -13.65 4.09
C ASN A 28 -15.59 -13.12 3.49
N LYS A 29 -16.18 -13.83 2.52
CA LYS A 29 -17.42 -13.42 1.84
C LYS A 29 -17.36 -11.99 1.30
N ILE A 30 -16.20 -11.55 0.85
CA ILE A 30 -16.05 -10.27 0.16
C ILE A 30 -16.68 -10.43 -1.21
N ASN A 31 -17.96 -10.18 -1.28
CA ASN A 31 -18.80 -10.29 -2.48
C ASN A 31 -18.95 -8.94 -3.19
N GLU A 32 -18.02 -8.03 -2.98
CA GLU A 32 -18.02 -6.79 -3.72
C GLU A 32 -17.64 -7.07 -5.17
N GLN A 33 -18.53 -6.69 -6.09
CA GLN A 33 -18.20 -6.67 -7.51
C GLN A 33 -17.11 -5.62 -7.71
N ASP A 34 -15.86 -6.05 -7.62
CA ASP A 34 -14.71 -5.22 -7.91
C ASP A 34 -14.65 -5.00 -9.43
N THR A 35 -15.27 -3.91 -9.85
CA THR A 35 -15.43 -3.56 -11.26
C THR A 35 -14.54 -2.40 -11.70
N ARG A 36 -13.77 -1.82 -10.79
CA ARG A 36 -13.04 -0.58 -11.09
C ARG A 36 -11.61 -0.63 -10.56
N VAL A 37 -10.72 0.02 -11.32
CA VAL A 37 -9.30 0.20 -10.96
C VAL A 37 -8.95 1.68 -10.92
N LEU A 38 -7.95 2.04 -10.13
CA LEU A 38 -7.39 3.37 -10.13
C LEU A 38 -6.32 3.47 -11.22
N GLY A 39 -6.58 4.25 -12.28
CA GLY A 39 -5.60 4.60 -13.30
C GLY A 39 -4.86 5.88 -12.94
N VAL A 40 -3.55 5.84 -13.06
CA VAL A 40 -2.64 6.97 -12.87
C VAL A 40 -1.92 7.23 -14.19
N LYS A 41 -2.04 8.44 -14.70
CA LYS A 41 -1.28 8.94 -15.84
C LYS A 41 -0.36 10.07 -15.36
N VAL A 42 0.91 10.00 -15.70
CA VAL A 42 1.89 11.04 -15.44
C VAL A 42 2.45 11.52 -16.78
N ASP A 43 2.39 12.82 -17.02
CA ASP A 43 3.04 13.47 -18.15
C ASP A 43 4.25 14.24 -17.63
N PHE A 44 5.47 13.77 -17.94
CA PHE A 44 6.72 14.41 -17.55
C PHE A 44 7.08 15.52 -18.52
N TYR A 45 7.45 16.68 -18.00
CA TYR A 45 7.85 17.83 -18.83
C TYR A 45 9.32 17.76 -19.25
N HIS A 46 10.17 17.19 -18.41
CA HIS A 46 11.59 16.98 -18.69
C HIS A 46 12.10 15.73 -17.97
N ARG A 47 13.29 15.28 -18.38
CA ARG A 47 13.98 14.20 -17.70
C ARG A 47 14.62 14.70 -16.41
N GLY A 48 14.58 13.90 -15.37
CA GLY A 48 15.20 14.24 -14.11
C GLY A 48 14.87 13.26 -12.99
N VAL A 49 15.33 13.59 -11.80
CA VAL A 49 14.93 12.89 -10.58
C VAL A 49 13.53 13.38 -10.22
N VAL A 50 12.54 12.59 -10.57
CA VAL A 50 11.13 12.93 -10.35
C VAL A 50 10.52 11.86 -9.44
N GLU A 51 9.74 12.34 -8.49
CA GLU A 51 8.87 11.49 -7.68
C GLU A 51 7.46 12.06 -7.66
N PHE A 52 6.47 11.20 -7.57
CA PHE A 52 5.08 11.63 -7.38
C PHE A 52 4.37 10.75 -6.37
N THR A 53 3.33 11.30 -5.77
CA THR A 53 2.54 10.64 -4.75
C THR A 53 1.07 10.55 -5.16
N VAL A 54 0.43 9.48 -4.74
CA VAL A 54 -1.01 9.27 -4.90
C VAL A 54 -1.59 9.04 -3.51
N HIS A 55 -2.50 9.91 -3.09
CA HIS A 55 -3.10 9.85 -1.76
C HIS A 55 -4.59 9.54 -1.84
N PRO A 56 -5.14 8.78 -0.89
CA PRO A 56 -6.58 8.72 -0.68
C PRO A 56 -7.11 10.08 -0.18
N VAL A 57 -8.40 10.32 -0.32
CA VAL A 57 -9.05 11.55 0.17
C VAL A 57 -8.85 11.74 1.69
N ALA A 58 -8.79 10.63 2.42
CA ALA A 58 -8.44 10.60 3.83
C ALA A 58 -7.55 9.37 4.11
N PRO A 59 -6.64 9.46 5.10
CA PRO A 59 -5.84 8.31 5.50
C PRO A 59 -6.71 7.09 5.84
N LEU A 60 -6.32 5.91 5.37
CA LEU A 60 -7.05 4.67 5.58
C LEU A 60 -6.59 4.02 6.88
N PRO A 61 -7.41 3.98 7.93
CA PRO A 61 -7.04 3.34 9.18
C PRO A 61 -7.02 1.82 9.02
N VAL A 62 -5.98 1.19 9.53
CA VAL A 62 -5.82 -0.27 9.57
C VAL A 62 -5.72 -0.70 11.02
N PRO A 63 -6.79 -1.27 11.60
CA PRO A 63 -6.80 -1.69 12.99
C PRO A 63 -5.99 -2.98 13.20
N GLY A 64 -5.46 -3.14 14.40
CA GLY A 64 -4.67 -4.32 14.79
C GLY A 64 -3.22 -4.24 14.31
N ILE A 65 -2.47 -5.30 14.60
CA ILE A 65 -1.05 -5.37 14.25
C ILE A 65 -0.88 -5.85 12.81
N SER A 66 -0.55 -4.94 11.93
CA SER A 66 -0.32 -5.22 10.51
C SER A 66 0.97 -6.03 10.31
N LYS A 67 0.88 -7.14 9.60
CA LYS A 67 2.00 -8.03 9.28
C LYS A 67 2.51 -7.80 7.86
N THR A 68 1.60 -7.81 6.89
CA THR A 68 1.92 -7.60 5.48
C THR A 68 0.88 -6.73 4.80
N ILE A 69 1.34 -5.94 3.83
CA ILE A 69 0.49 -5.13 2.98
C ILE A 69 0.76 -5.54 1.54
N SER A 70 -0.28 -5.77 0.78
CA SER A 70 -0.19 -6.14 -0.63
C SER A 70 -1.10 -5.27 -1.49
N VAL A 71 -0.70 -5.09 -2.75
CA VAL A 71 -1.45 -4.33 -3.74
C VAL A 71 -1.24 -4.93 -5.12
N TRP A 72 -2.28 -4.96 -5.94
CA TRP A 72 -2.17 -5.30 -7.34
C TRP A 72 -1.81 -4.07 -8.16
N ILE A 73 -0.81 -4.21 -9.04
CA ILE A 73 -0.33 -3.13 -9.89
C ILE A 73 -0.18 -3.64 -11.31
N ALA A 74 -0.68 -2.86 -12.27
CA ALA A 74 -0.34 -3.06 -13.67
C ALA A 74 0.87 -2.19 -14.03
N GLY A 75 2.03 -2.84 -14.20
CA GLY A 75 3.27 -2.22 -14.62
C GLY A 75 3.39 -2.11 -16.15
N ARG A 76 4.32 -1.27 -16.60
CA ARG A 76 4.65 -1.04 -18.01
C ARG A 76 6.13 -1.28 -18.30
N ASN A 77 6.80 -2.05 -17.42
CA ASN A 77 8.21 -2.37 -17.51
C ASN A 77 9.14 -1.14 -17.45
N PHE A 78 8.83 -0.20 -16.57
CA PHE A 78 9.68 0.92 -16.25
C PHE A 78 10.45 0.66 -14.95
N ASN A 79 11.69 1.12 -14.87
CA ASN A 79 12.55 0.95 -13.70
C ASN A 79 12.22 1.95 -12.58
N HIS A 80 10.95 2.12 -12.30
CA HIS A 80 10.48 2.95 -11.20
C HIS A 80 10.33 2.13 -9.94
N THR A 81 10.47 2.77 -8.79
CA THR A 81 10.30 2.13 -7.47
C THR A 81 9.02 2.59 -6.82
N LEU A 82 8.21 1.63 -6.38
CA LEU A 82 7.01 1.87 -5.60
C LEU A 82 7.31 1.84 -4.12
N LYS A 83 6.85 2.86 -3.40
CA LYS A 83 6.81 2.93 -1.94
C LYS A 83 5.40 3.11 -1.43
N LEU A 84 5.11 2.51 -0.29
CA LEU A 84 3.89 2.73 0.47
C LEU A 84 4.15 3.77 1.55
N LEU A 85 3.27 4.75 1.65
CA LEU A 85 3.30 5.80 2.67
C LEU A 85 2.34 5.41 3.80
N ILE A 86 2.83 5.41 5.01
CA ILE A 86 2.04 5.08 6.20
C ILE A 86 2.34 6.04 7.34
N ASP A 87 1.37 6.20 8.22
CA ASP A 87 1.56 6.79 9.55
C ASP A 87 1.56 5.66 10.58
N ASP A 88 2.54 5.67 11.46
CA ASP A 88 2.59 4.76 12.58
C ASP A 88 1.53 5.12 13.64
N TYR A 89 1.49 4.37 14.74
CA TYR A 89 0.56 4.61 15.84
C TYR A 89 0.63 6.05 16.39
N PHE A 90 1.81 6.63 16.46
CA PHE A 90 2.03 7.99 16.94
C PHE A 90 1.89 9.07 15.87
N GLY A 91 1.53 8.70 14.64
CA GLY A 91 1.39 9.62 13.51
C GLY A 91 2.72 10.00 12.86
N ARG A 92 3.80 9.24 13.08
CA ARG A 92 5.05 9.47 12.37
C ARG A 92 4.96 8.91 10.96
N HIS A 93 5.33 9.72 9.99
CA HIS A 93 5.33 9.33 8.58
C HIS A 93 6.47 8.37 8.28
N MET A 94 6.15 7.25 7.65
CA MET A 94 7.09 6.20 7.28
C MET A 94 6.90 5.80 5.82
N GLU A 95 8.00 5.44 5.15
CA GLU A 95 8.00 4.91 3.79
C GLU A 95 8.43 3.45 3.79
N LEU A 96 7.65 2.57 3.18
CA LEU A 96 7.99 1.17 2.96
C LEU A 96 8.21 0.92 1.47
N THR A 97 9.40 0.45 1.10
CA THR A 97 9.67 0.05 -0.28
C THR A 97 8.90 -1.23 -0.60
N VAL A 98 7.95 -1.14 -1.52
CA VAL A 98 7.12 -2.27 -1.98
C VAL A 98 7.83 -3.07 -3.05
N GLY A 99 8.49 -2.40 -3.99
CA GLY A 99 9.29 -3.05 -5.02
C GLY A 99 9.45 -2.24 -6.30
N SER A 100 10.17 -2.84 -7.26
CA SER A 100 10.37 -2.27 -8.59
C SER A 100 9.18 -2.57 -9.51
N LEU A 101 8.92 -1.66 -10.45
CA LEU A 101 7.87 -1.74 -11.46
C LEU A 101 8.39 -2.27 -12.81
N THR A 102 9.55 -2.92 -12.84
CA THR A 102 10.17 -3.56 -14.00
C THR A 102 9.46 -4.84 -14.42
N PHE A 103 8.15 -4.77 -14.64
CA PHE A 103 7.34 -5.87 -15.14
C PHE A 103 6.22 -5.36 -16.04
N MET A 104 5.70 -6.23 -16.88
CA MET A 104 4.58 -5.95 -17.77
C MET A 104 3.31 -6.62 -17.25
N GLY A 105 2.20 -5.87 -17.26
CA GLY A 105 0.89 -6.40 -16.86
C GLY A 105 0.67 -6.38 -15.34
N TRP A 106 -0.33 -7.13 -14.89
CA TRP A 106 -0.75 -7.18 -13.49
C TRP A 106 0.16 -8.07 -12.64
N LYS A 107 0.62 -7.54 -11.52
CA LYS A 107 1.40 -8.27 -10.52
C LYS A 107 0.99 -7.84 -9.12
N LYS A 108 0.85 -8.79 -8.23
CA LYS A 108 0.66 -8.54 -6.80
C LYS A 108 2.03 -8.30 -6.16
N LEU A 109 2.23 -7.11 -5.62
CA LEU A 109 3.39 -6.78 -4.81
C LEU A 109 3.01 -6.84 -3.34
N THR A 110 3.91 -7.34 -2.50
CA THR A 110 3.68 -7.50 -1.06
C THR A 110 4.89 -7.00 -0.30
N VAL A 111 4.65 -6.21 0.74
CA VAL A 111 5.67 -5.74 1.67
C VAL A 111 5.33 -6.17 3.09
N ALA A 112 6.33 -6.63 3.84
CA ALA A 112 6.17 -6.87 5.27
C ALA A 112 6.27 -5.55 6.04
N VAL A 113 5.45 -5.39 7.07
CA VAL A 113 5.54 -4.26 7.99
C VAL A 113 6.63 -4.57 9.02
N PRO A 114 7.76 -3.84 9.03
CA PRO A 114 8.86 -4.15 9.92
C PRO A 114 8.53 -3.81 11.37
N PRO A 115 9.14 -4.50 12.35
CA PRO A 115 8.92 -4.24 13.79
C PRO A 115 9.31 -2.83 14.25
N SER A 116 10.11 -2.11 13.46
CA SER A 116 10.46 -0.71 13.73
C SER A 116 9.30 0.27 13.63
N ILE A 117 8.20 -0.16 12.97
CA ILE A 117 6.98 0.63 12.88
C ILE A 117 6.14 0.35 14.12
N VAL A 118 5.96 1.36 14.93
CA VAL A 118 5.17 1.27 16.15
C VAL A 118 3.69 1.21 15.79
N GLN A 119 3.00 0.16 16.21
CA GLN A 119 1.60 -0.08 15.88
C GLN A 119 0.67 -0.08 17.08
N THR A 120 1.22 0.03 18.29
CA THR A 120 0.47 -0.03 19.56
C THR A 120 1.13 0.82 20.62
N ASP A 121 0.35 1.25 21.60
CA ASP A 121 0.84 1.84 22.85
C ASP A 121 0.28 1.06 24.03
N TYR A 122 1.17 0.56 24.85
CA TYR A 122 0.82 -0.23 26.03
C TYR A 122 0.12 0.54 27.15
N HIS A 123 0.20 1.88 27.13
CA HIS A 123 -0.18 2.64 28.30
C HIS A 123 -1.55 3.33 28.22
N PHE A 124 -2.10 3.62 27.04
CA PHE A 124 -3.21 4.57 26.98
C PHE A 124 -4.38 4.29 26.04
N THR A 125 -4.30 3.36 25.09
CA THR A 125 -5.44 3.12 24.20
C THR A 125 -5.53 1.65 23.75
N TYR A 126 -6.77 1.15 23.74
CA TYR A 126 -7.11 -0.15 23.16
C TYR A 126 -7.17 -0.12 21.60
N LYS A 127 -6.62 0.91 20.98
CA LYS A 127 -6.64 1.08 19.52
C LYS A 127 -5.23 0.85 18.98
N ASP A 128 -5.01 -0.33 18.46
CA ASP A 128 -3.79 -0.65 17.73
C ASP A 128 -3.95 -0.34 16.25
N GLY A 129 -2.86 -0.09 15.57
CA GLY A 129 -2.85 -0.01 14.12
C GLY A 129 -1.99 1.11 13.54
N ILE A 130 -2.02 1.15 12.22
CA ILE A 130 -1.37 2.15 11.38
C ILE A 130 -2.41 2.84 10.51
N LYS A 131 -1.99 3.86 9.77
CA LYS A 131 -2.81 4.46 8.70
C LYS A 131 -2.03 4.40 7.39
N ILE A 132 -2.67 3.95 6.31
CA ILE A 132 -2.14 4.08 4.97
C ILE A 132 -2.48 5.49 4.47
N THR A 133 -1.45 6.25 4.11
CA THR A 133 -1.57 7.64 3.66
C THR A 133 -1.38 7.79 2.16
N GLY A 134 -0.86 6.78 1.47
CA GLY A 134 -0.74 6.81 0.02
C GLY A 134 0.36 5.94 -0.55
N PHE A 135 0.65 6.17 -1.81
CA PHE A 135 1.76 5.58 -2.54
C PHE A 135 2.67 6.69 -3.07
N LYS A 136 3.97 6.40 -3.06
CA LYS A 136 5.01 7.23 -3.67
C LYS A 136 5.72 6.43 -4.75
N ILE A 137 5.91 7.03 -5.90
CA ILE A 137 6.63 6.44 -7.01
C ILE A 137 7.88 7.27 -7.25
N GLU A 138 9.04 6.65 -7.06
CA GLU A 138 10.33 7.22 -7.41
C GLU A 138 10.67 6.79 -8.84
N CYS A 139 10.76 7.77 -9.74
CA CYS A 139 10.97 7.52 -11.15
C CYS A 139 12.47 7.40 -11.47
N ASP A 140 12.82 6.45 -12.32
CA ASP A 140 14.16 6.39 -12.88
C ASP A 140 14.39 7.62 -13.78
N PRO A 141 15.46 8.41 -13.56
CA PRO A 141 15.71 9.64 -14.32
C PRO A 141 15.88 9.42 -15.82
N LEU A 142 16.31 8.24 -16.24
CA LEU A 142 16.50 7.90 -17.66
C LEU A 142 15.16 7.58 -18.34
N GLU A 143 14.18 7.13 -17.59
CA GLU A 143 12.85 6.71 -18.06
C GLU A 143 11.74 7.74 -17.74
N ALA A 144 12.03 8.75 -16.93
CA ALA A 144 11.10 9.83 -16.60
C ALA A 144 10.97 10.79 -17.78
N MET A 145 10.23 10.37 -18.83
CA MET A 145 9.98 11.18 -20.03
C MET A 145 8.67 10.80 -20.70
N GLY A 146 7.99 11.80 -21.29
CA GLY A 146 6.73 11.58 -21.99
C GLY A 146 5.60 11.19 -21.04
N SER A 147 4.73 10.28 -21.48
CA SER A 147 3.60 9.84 -20.67
C SER A 147 3.85 8.47 -20.06
N TYR A 148 3.65 8.33 -18.77
CA TYR A 148 3.70 7.06 -18.04
C TYR A 148 2.32 6.71 -17.52
N TYR A 149 1.95 5.43 -17.58
CA TYR A 149 0.65 4.91 -17.13
C TYR A 149 0.86 3.74 -16.18
N MET A 150 0.13 3.75 -15.07
CA MET A 150 0.06 2.61 -14.16
C MET A 150 -1.35 2.48 -13.60
N TYR A 151 -1.65 1.30 -13.04
CA TYR A 151 -2.97 1.03 -12.46
C TYR A 151 -2.79 0.34 -11.13
N PHE A 152 -3.61 0.73 -10.16
CA PHE A 152 -3.67 0.15 -8.82
C PHE A 152 -5.00 -0.54 -8.60
N ASP A 153 -4.93 -1.62 -7.86
CA ASP A 153 -6.10 -2.37 -7.46
C ASP A 153 -5.86 -3.18 -6.19
N ASP A 154 -6.93 -3.56 -5.48
CA ASP A 154 -6.92 -4.48 -4.33
C ASP A 154 -5.80 -4.23 -3.32
N ILE A 155 -5.88 -3.19 -2.53
CA ILE A 155 -5.01 -3.04 -1.37
C ILE A 155 -5.53 -3.99 -0.28
N ARG A 156 -4.66 -4.88 0.22
CA ARG A 156 -4.97 -5.82 1.30
C ARG A 156 -3.93 -5.74 2.40
N VAL A 157 -4.42 -5.80 3.62
CA VAL A 157 -3.56 -5.84 4.81
C VAL A 157 -3.91 -7.10 5.58
N VAL A 158 -2.89 -7.88 5.92
CA VAL A 158 -3.01 -8.98 6.87
C VAL A 158 -2.69 -8.43 8.24
N THR A 159 -3.68 -8.46 9.13
CA THR A 159 -3.57 -7.93 10.49
C THR A 159 -3.80 -9.02 11.51
N ASP A 160 -3.14 -8.90 12.64
CA ASP A 160 -3.44 -9.65 13.84
C ASP A 160 -4.24 -8.72 14.78
N LEU A 161 -5.50 -9.05 14.98
CA LEU A 161 -6.39 -8.28 15.86
C LEU A 161 -6.24 -8.67 17.34
N PHE A 162 -5.59 -9.81 17.61
CA PHE A 162 -5.44 -10.39 18.94
C PHE A 162 -3.96 -10.64 19.28
N GLY A 163 -3.05 -9.85 18.70
CA GLY A 163 -1.61 -10.07 18.79
C GLY A 163 -1.13 -10.31 20.22
N GLU A 164 -0.18 -11.23 20.37
CA GLU A 164 0.45 -11.62 21.64
C GLU A 164 1.13 -10.45 22.39
N ALA A 165 1.24 -9.30 21.73
CA ALA A 165 1.77 -8.07 22.34
C ALA A 165 0.97 -7.58 23.56
N ARG A 166 -0.21 -8.17 23.82
CA ARG A 166 -1.01 -7.91 25.03
C ARG A 166 -0.80 -8.93 26.15
N ARG A 167 -0.02 -9.97 25.94
CA ARG A 167 0.41 -10.83 27.03
C ARG A 167 1.53 -10.12 27.79
N ASP A 168 1.22 -9.76 29.01
CA ASP A 168 2.24 -9.42 29.98
C ASP A 168 3.19 -10.62 30.10
N SER A 169 4.50 -10.41 29.95
CA SER A 169 5.49 -11.47 30.14
C SER A 169 5.49 -12.01 31.56
N ASP A 170 4.82 -11.32 32.48
CA ASP A 170 4.67 -11.62 33.89
C ASP A 170 3.26 -12.17 34.25
N ASP A 171 2.46 -12.45 33.21
CA ASP A 171 1.13 -13.04 33.40
C ASP A 171 1.30 -14.49 33.87
N MET A 172 1.16 -14.65 35.19
CA MET A 172 1.24 -15.94 35.86
C MET A 172 0.11 -16.82 35.34
N THR A 173 0.45 -17.96 34.77
CA THR A 173 -0.52 -19.03 34.54
C THR A 173 -1.03 -19.52 35.89
N ASP A 174 -2.15 -19.03 36.30
CA ASP A 174 -2.86 -19.53 37.48
C ASP A 174 -3.32 -20.96 37.20
N GLY A 175 -2.51 -21.92 37.51
CA GLY A 175 -2.84 -23.35 37.47
C GLY A 175 -3.59 -23.72 38.77
N TRP A 176 -4.90 -23.37 38.84
CA TRP A 176 -5.81 -23.84 39.87
C TRP A 176 -6.55 -25.10 39.46
#